data_d442efc73de5956105b68f37693ab2a2
#
_entry.id   d442efc73de5956105b68f37693ab2a2
#
_cell.length_a   1.000
_cell.length_b   1.000
_cell.length_c   1.000
_cell.angle_alpha   90.00
_cell.angle_beta   90.00
_cell.angle_gamma   90.00
#
_symmetry.space_group_name_H-M   'P 1'
#
loop_
_entity.id
_entity.type
_entity.pdbx_description
1 polymer ?
#
loop_
_entity_poly.entity_id
_entity_poly.type
_entity_poly.pdbx_seq_one_letter_code
_entity_poly.pdbx_strand_id
1 'polypeptide(L)'
;LMQVWRMKKDGSEQTQMTFDETRNSWFPHVSPDGKSVIFITYYKGDLEPGQHLPNKNVELRIMPATGGKPKTLVKLFGGQGTINVNSWAPDSRRVAFVSYRLSSPSSK
;
A
#
# COMPACT_ATOMS: atom_id res chain seq x y z
N LEU A 1 -15.01 -0.94 0.39
CA LEU A 1 -13.60 -0.53 0.43
C LEU A 1 -12.69 -1.74 0.27
N MET A 2 -11.62 -1.55 -0.48
CA MET A 2 -10.60 -2.58 -0.67
C MET A 2 -9.75 -2.71 0.60
N GLN A 3 -9.57 -3.93 1.09
CA GLN A 3 -8.82 -4.21 2.31
C GLN A 3 -7.73 -5.25 2.06
N VAL A 4 -6.73 -5.28 2.94
CA VAL A 4 -5.66 -6.28 2.91
C VAL A 4 -6.09 -7.51 3.70
N TRP A 5 -5.88 -8.69 3.09
CA TRP A 5 -6.14 -10.00 3.68
C TRP A 5 -4.89 -10.85 3.57
N ARG A 6 -4.75 -11.82 4.45
CA ARG A 6 -3.72 -12.87 4.37
C ARG A 6 -4.37 -14.24 4.41
N MET A 7 -3.65 -15.23 3.90
CA MET A 7 -4.09 -16.63 3.95
C MET A 7 -2.87 -17.55 3.89
N LYS A 8 -3.06 -18.83 4.22
CA LYS A 8 -2.04 -19.86 3.97
C LYS A 8 -1.95 -20.14 2.47
N LYS A 9 -0.85 -20.78 2.04
CA LYS A 9 -0.61 -21.11 0.63
C LYS A 9 -1.71 -21.97 0.00
N ASP A 10 -2.37 -22.79 0.80
CA ASP A 10 -3.48 -23.64 0.34
C ASP A 10 -4.83 -22.90 0.29
N GLY A 11 -4.84 -21.60 0.61
CA GLY A 11 -6.04 -20.78 0.62
C GLY A 11 -6.82 -20.82 1.93
N SER A 12 -6.39 -21.60 2.90
CA SER A 12 -7.05 -21.67 4.21
C SER A 12 -6.60 -20.53 5.13
N GLU A 13 -7.31 -20.40 6.25
CA GLU A 13 -7.04 -19.39 7.28
C GLU A 13 -7.01 -17.96 6.73
N GLN A 14 -8.00 -17.61 5.93
CA GLN A 14 -8.15 -16.26 5.39
C GLN A 14 -8.45 -15.29 6.54
N THR A 15 -7.59 -14.29 6.70
CA THR A 15 -7.68 -13.34 7.82
C THR A 15 -7.62 -11.92 7.27
N GLN A 16 -8.62 -11.12 7.60
CA GLN A 16 -8.61 -9.70 7.25
C GLN A 16 -7.59 -8.98 8.13
N MET A 17 -6.78 -8.11 7.51
CA MET A 17 -5.71 -7.39 8.19
C MET A 17 -5.98 -5.91 8.37
N THR A 18 -6.68 -5.28 7.44
CA THR A 18 -7.05 -3.86 7.54
C THR A 18 -8.56 -3.70 7.65
N PHE A 19 -9.00 -2.70 8.44
CA PHE A 19 -10.40 -2.50 8.78
C PHE A 19 -10.83 -1.04 8.59
N ASP A 20 -10.10 -0.28 7.79
CA ASP A 20 -10.42 1.13 7.55
C ASP A 20 -11.78 1.31 6.90
N GLU A 21 -12.57 2.23 7.42
CA GLU A 21 -13.87 2.60 6.86
C GLU A 21 -13.78 3.79 5.89
N THR A 22 -12.60 4.42 5.80
CA THR A 22 -12.39 5.64 5.01
C THR A 22 -11.26 5.52 3.99
N ARG A 23 -10.68 4.32 3.82
CA ARG A 23 -9.51 4.10 2.95
C ARG A 23 -9.59 2.79 2.20
N ASN A 24 -9.05 2.80 0.98
CA ASN A 24 -8.82 1.60 0.16
C ASN A 24 -7.34 1.23 0.20
N SER A 25 -7.02 -0.02 0.51
CA SER A 25 -5.65 -0.51 0.63
C SER A 25 -5.33 -1.50 -0.47
N TRP A 26 -4.18 -1.30 -1.14
CA TRP A 26 -3.75 -2.07 -2.30
C TRP A 26 -2.29 -2.48 -2.19
N PHE A 27 -1.89 -3.48 -2.97
CA PHE A 27 -0.52 -3.91 -3.20
C PHE A 27 0.27 -4.18 -1.91
N PRO A 28 -0.18 -5.11 -1.06
CA PRO A 28 0.55 -5.46 0.15
C PRO A 28 1.81 -6.27 -0.19
N HIS A 29 2.92 -5.94 0.45
CA HIS A 29 4.20 -6.62 0.29
C HIS A 29 4.81 -6.93 1.65
N VAL A 30 5.05 -8.22 1.91
CA VAL A 30 5.66 -8.68 3.15
C VAL A 30 7.16 -8.48 3.09
N SER A 31 7.76 -8.00 4.18
CA SER A 31 9.20 -7.85 4.30
C SER A 31 9.92 -9.21 4.24
N PRO A 32 11.19 -9.27 3.81
CA PRO A 32 11.92 -10.54 3.72
C PRO A 32 12.00 -11.32 5.04
N ASP A 33 12.02 -10.63 6.19
CA ASP A 33 12.02 -11.28 7.50
C ASP A 33 10.64 -11.78 7.93
N GLY A 34 9.59 -11.52 7.14
CA GLY A 34 8.23 -11.95 7.44
C GLY A 34 7.52 -11.17 8.53
N LYS A 35 8.10 -10.10 9.05
CA LYS A 35 7.58 -9.40 10.23
C LYS A 35 6.66 -8.24 9.92
N SER A 36 6.78 -7.65 8.74
CA SER A 36 6.06 -6.43 8.38
C SER A 36 5.41 -6.53 7.02
N VAL A 37 4.30 -5.80 6.84
CA VAL A 37 3.62 -5.64 5.57
C VAL A 37 3.52 -4.16 5.25
N ILE A 38 3.98 -3.76 4.06
CA ILE A 38 3.79 -2.41 3.53
C ILE A 38 2.71 -2.45 2.45
N PHE A 39 1.90 -1.41 2.38
CA PHE A 39 0.84 -1.30 1.37
C PHE A 39 0.54 0.16 1.09
N ILE A 40 -0.12 0.40 -0.06
CA ILE A 40 -0.56 1.74 -0.44
C ILE A 40 -2.03 1.94 -0.04
N THR A 41 -2.35 3.14 0.39
CA THR A 41 -3.70 3.47 0.85
C THR A 41 -4.21 4.73 0.14
N TYR A 42 -5.38 4.58 -0.47
CA TYR A 42 -6.14 5.67 -1.08
C TYR A 42 -7.25 6.12 -0.14
N TYR A 43 -7.64 7.38 -0.24
CA TYR A 43 -8.78 7.88 0.52
C TYR A 43 -10.10 7.44 -0.12
N LYS A 44 -11.12 7.29 0.73
CA LYS A 44 -12.47 6.96 0.26
C LYS A 44 -12.98 8.04 -0.70
N GLY A 45 -13.56 7.60 -1.80
CA GLY A 45 -14.07 8.52 -2.83
C GLY A 45 -13.09 8.79 -3.97
N ASP A 46 -11.78 8.52 -3.77
CA ASP A 46 -10.79 8.67 -4.85
C ASP A 46 -10.86 7.54 -5.88
N LEU A 47 -11.43 6.41 -5.51
CA LEU A 47 -11.51 5.23 -6.35
C LEU A 47 -12.93 4.65 -6.36
N GLU A 48 -13.36 4.16 -7.52
CA GLU A 48 -14.44 3.20 -7.59
C GLU A 48 -13.94 1.83 -7.11
N PRO A 49 -14.82 0.93 -6.65
CA PRO A 49 -14.41 -0.41 -6.26
C PRO A 49 -13.61 -1.11 -7.37
N GLY A 50 -12.46 -1.66 -7.01
CA GLY A 50 -11.58 -2.34 -7.95
C GLY A 50 -10.60 -1.46 -8.70
N GLN A 51 -10.62 -0.15 -8.53
CA GLN A 51 -9.67 0.76 -9.16
C GLN A 51 -8.42 0.99 -8.29
N HIS A 52 -7.28 1.23 -8.94
CA HIS A 52 -6.03 1.63 -8.31
C HIS A 52 -5.32 2.63 -9.24
N LEU A 53 -5.84 3.86 -9.29
CA LEU A 53 -5.44 4.88 -10.25
C LEU A 53 -4.10 5.54 -9.89
N PRO A 54 -3.35 6.06 -10.88
CA PRO A 54 -2.20 6.94 -10.63
C PRO A 54 -2.69 8.37 -10.29
N ASN A 55 -1.74 9.23 -9.92
CA ASN A 55 -1.96 10.67 -9.73
C ASN A 55 -3.02 10.98 -8.65
N LYS A 56 -2.90 10.30 -7.51
CA LYS A 56 -3.72 10.54 -6.33
C LYS A 56 -2.86 10.88 -5.11
N ASN A 57 -3.44 11.57 -4.15
CA ASN A 57 -2.81 11.69 -2.84
C ASN A 57 -3.02 10.37 -2.09
N VAL A 58 -1.91 9.72 -1.75
CA VAL A 58 -1.93 8.39 -1.14
C VAL A 58 -0.98 8.36 0.05
N GLU A 59 -1.08 7.28 0.82
CA GLU A 59 -0.16 6.99 1.92
C GLU A 59 0.46 5.62 1.72
N LEU A 60 1.74 5.50 2.01
CA LEU A 60 2.35 4.20 2.27
C LEU A 60 2.24 3.94 3.77
N ARG A 61 1.66 2.79 4.10
CA ARG A 61 1.41 2.38 5.49
C ARG A 61 2.07 1.04 5.75
N ILE A 62 2.46 0.82 6.99
CA ILE A 62 3.11 -0.41 7.44
C ILE A 62 2.37 -0.96 8.66
N MET A 63 2.33 -2.29 8.76
CA MET A 63 1.76 -2.96 9.91
C MET A 63 2.49 -4.27 10.20
N PRO A 64 2.39 -4.82 11.43
CA PRO A 64 2.92 -6.14 11.70
C PRO A 64 2.24 -7.20 10.83
N ALA A 65 3.01 -8.18 10.34
CA ALA A 65 2.47 -9.26 9.52
C ALA A 65 1.52 -10.18 10.31
N THR A 66 1.60 -10.15 11.63
CA THR A 66 0.70 -10.90 12.52
C THR A 66 -0.63 -10.20 12.78
N GLY A 67 -0.79 -8.98 12.28
CA GLY A 67 -1.95 -8.13 12.53
C GLY A 67 -1.62 -6.98 13.47
N GLY A 68 -2.54 -6.07 13.60
CA GLY A 68 -2.37 -4.89 14.43
C GLY A 68 -2.71 -3.61 13.70
N LYS A 69 -2.40 -2.47 14.29
CA LYS A 69 -2.78 -1.19 13.75
C LYS A 69 -1.75 -0.68 12.73
N PRO A 70 -2.16 -0.33 11.50
CA PRO A 70 -1.26 0.27 10.53
C PRO A 70 -0.76 1.64 10.97
N LYS A 71 0.48 1.94 10.58
CA LYS A 71 1.11 3.26 10.75
C LYS A 71 1.40 3.87 9.39
N THR A 72 1.21 5.16 9.25
CA THR A 72 1.60 5.88 8.05
C THR A 72 3.11 6.09 8.05
N LEU A 73 3.80 5.60 7.00
CA LEU A 73 5.22 5.85 6.78
C LEU A 73 5.42 7.18 6.07
N VAL A 74 4.68 7.42 5.01
CA VAL A 74 4.83 8.62 4.18
C VAL A 74 3.53 8.92 3.46
N LYS A 75 3.23 10.20 3.31
CA LYS A 75 2.17 10.71 2.44
C LYS A 75 2.82 11.24 1.17
N LEU A 76 2.28 10.86 0.01
CA LEU A 76 2.85 11.21 -1.27
C LEU A 76 1.79 11.35 -2.35
N PHE A 77 2.20 11.91 -3.49
CA PHE A 77 1.40 11.91 -4.71
C PHE A 77 1.85 10.74 -5.59
N GLY A 78 0.94 9.83 -5.89
CA GLY A 78 1.28 8.60 -6.62
C GLY A 78 0.04 7.77 -6.90
N GLY A 79 0.09 6.50 -6.53
CA GLY A 79 -0.97 5.53 -6.74
C GLY A 79 -0.49 4.33 -7.54
N GLN A 80 -1.15 4.05 -8.67
CA GLN A 80 -0.70 3.01 -9.61
C GLN A 80 0.76 3.27 -10.00
N GLY A 81 1.62 2.30 -9.80
CA GLY A 81 3.05 2.39 -10.10
C GLY A 81 3.92 2.79 -8.89
N THR A 82 3.36 3.23 -7.79
CA THR A 82 4.12 3.62 -6.60
C THR A 82 4.80 2.43 -5.94
N ILE A 83 4.07 1.34 -5.71
CA ILE A 83 4.59 0.14 -5.05
C ILE A 83 3.88 -1.13 -5.55
N ASN A 84 3.68 -1.25 -6.84
CA ASN A 84 2.96 -2.39 -7.42
C ASN A 84 3.69 -3.72 -7.22
N VAL A 85 5.02 -3.68 -7.15
CA VAL A 85 5.86 -4.86 -6.94
C VAL A 85 6.59 -4.78 -5.61
N ASN A 86 6.99 -5.93 -5.10
CA ASN A 86 7.76 -5.98 -3.86
C ASN A 86 9.13 -5.32 -4.07
N SER A 87 9.39 -4.26 -3.32
CA SER A 87 10.62 -3.48 -3.39
C SER A 87 11.33 -3.36 -2.04
N TRP A 88 11.07 -4.29 -1.14
CA TRP A 88 11.80 -4.39 0.12
C TRP A 88 13.28 -4.67 -0.13
N ALA A 89 14.17 -4.00 0.62
CA ALA A 89 15.56 -4.37 0.66
C ALA A 89 15.74 -5.70 1.40
N PRO A 90 16.80 -6.49 1.08
CA PRO A 90 17.00 -7.79 1.73
C PRO A 90 17.13 -7.72 3.26
N ASP A 91 17.55 -6.59 3.80
CA ASP A 91 17.70 -6.39 5.25
C ASP A 91 16.37 -6.09 5.97
N SER A 92 15.27 -6.01 5.26
CA SER A 92 13.92 -5.69 5.80
C SER A 92 13.83 -4.32 6.48
N ARG A 93 14.77 -3.41 6.22
CA ARG A 93 14.83 -2.08 6.83
C ARG A 93 14.50 -0.96 5.88
N ARG A 94 14.52 -1.22 4.58
CA ARG A 94 14.31 -0.20 3.56
C ARG A 94 13.38 -0.73 2.50
N VAL A 95 12.62 0.18 1.92
CA VAL A 95 11.72 -0.12 0.81
C VAL A 95 11.84 1.02 -0.21
N ALA A 96 11.81 0.66 -1.49
CA ALA A 96 11.78 1.64 -2.57
C ALA A 96 10.34 1.86 -3.03
N PHE A 97 10.01 3.07 -3.40
CA PHE A 97 8.72 3.42 -3.97
C PHE A 97 8.87 4.59 -4.94
N VAL A 98 7.84 4.80 -5.76
CA VAL A 98 7.82 5.88 -6.75
C VAL A 98 6.77 6.90 -6.33
N SER A 99 7.19 8.16 -6.25
CA SER A 99 6.27 9.29 -6.13
C SER A 99 6.19 10.01 -7.47
N TYR A 100 5.07 10.66 -7.73
CA TYR A 100 4.86 11.39 -8.97
C TYR A 100 4.91 12.88 -8.75
N ARG A 101 5.36 13.58 -9.80
CA ARG A 101 5.36 15.02 -9.85
C ARG A 101 4.79 15.43 -11.20
N LEU A 102 3.69 16.18 -11.17
CA LEU A 102 3.09 16.68 -12.38
C LEU A 102 3.89 17.86 -12.93
N SER A 103 4.18 17.84 -14.24
CA SER A 103 4.79 18.97 -14.91
C SER A 103 3.75 20.06 -15.15
N SER A 104 4.10 21.30 -14.82
CA SER A 104 3.27 22.44 -15.19
C SER A 104 3.49 22.79 -16.67
N PRO A 105 2.43 23.13 -17.44
CA PRO A 105 2.60 23.61 -18.81
C PRO A 105 3.51 24.82 -18.92
N SER A 106 3.57 25.67 -17.91
CA SER A 106 4.41 26.86 -17.87
C SER A 106 5.88 26.55 -17.58
N SER A 107 6.24 25.32 -17.22
CA SER A 107 7.62 24.93 -16.91
C SER A 107 8.44 24.55 -18.13
N LYS A 108 7.89 24.68 -19.29
CA LYS A 108 8.58 24.39 -20.55
C LYS A 108 9.51 25.50 -20.98
#